data_649213b1efe3fee4f323944fb450d7e0
#
_entry.id   649213b1efe3fee4f323944fb450d7e0
#
_cell.length_a   1.000
_cell.length_b   1.000
_cell.length_c   1.000
_cell.angle_alpha   90.00
_cell.angle_beta   90.00
_cell.angle_gamma   90.00
#
_symmetry.space_group_name_H-M   'P 1'
#
loop_
_entity.id
_entity.type
_entity.pdbx_description
1 polymer ?
#
loop_
_entity_poly.entity_id
_entity_poly.type
_entity_poly.pdbx_seq_one_letter_code
_entity_poly.pdbx_strand_id
1 'polypeptide(L)'
;MNSKNGEIIVRKKLNCSVNVNSTPLVTGSEIIFGTATNGVIALDKQTLEEKWNFKTNPALIYTSPYSQPSSSTVETSPVLVGDTIFFGASDGILYALNRINGKLLWKYKTGVPIFSTVSVAGNTLYVTDFAGNVYGFIMNNKTQD
;
A
#
# COMPACT_ATOMS: atom_id res chain seq x y z
N MET A 1 -4.51 11.31 -18.72
CA MET A 1 -4.27 11.06 -20.16
C MET A 1 -5.62 11.13 -20.88
N ASN A 2 -5.72 11.88 -21.93
CA ASN A 2 -6.86 11.80 -22.83
C ASN A 2 -6.73 10.51 -23.66
N SER A 3 -7.65 9.57 -23.50
CA SER A 3 -7.57 8.26 -24.15
C SER A 3 -7.60 8.32 -25.70
N LYS A 4 -8.02 9.45 -26.27
CA LYS A 4 -8.09 9.64 -27.73
C LYS A 4 -6.77 10.13 -28.36
N ASN A 5 -5.94 10.86 -27.61
CA ASN A 5 -4.71 11.47 -28.14
C ASN A 5 -3.46 11.25 -27.28
N GLY A 6 -3.58 10.54 -26.16
CA GLY A 6 -2.47 10.28 -25.25
C GLY A 6 -1.97 11.49 -24.45
N GLU A 7 -2.70 12.59 -24.44
CA GLU A 7 -2.31 13.82 -23.76
C GLU A 7 -2.20 13.63 -22.25
N ILE A 8 -1.09 14.12 -21.66
CA ILE A 8 -0.85 14.12 -20.22
C ILE A 8 -1.61 15.30 -19.62
N ILE A 9 -2.64 15.05 -18.81
CA ILE A 9 -3.44 16.08 -18.14
C ILE A 9 -2.79 16.61 -16.87
N VAL A 10 -1.96 15.79 -16.20
CA VAL A 10 -1.24 16.20 -15.00
C VAL A 10 0.02 15.35 -14.82
N ARG A 11 1.10 15.95 -14.31
CA ARG A 11 2.36 15.28 -14.00
C ARG A 11 2.97 15.90 -12.75
N LYS A 12 3.39 15.05 -11.81
CA LYS A 12 4.16 15.44 -10.62
C LYS A 12 5.35 14.53 -10.43
N LYS A 13 6.50 15.09 -10.08
CA LYS A 13 7.68 14.36 -9.61
C LYS A 13 7.60 14.27 -8.09
N LEU A 14 7.72 13.07 -7.55
CA LEU A 14 7.77 12.83 -6.11
C LEU A 14 9.22 12.88 -5.62
N ASN A 15 9.40 13.19 -4.33
CA ASN A 15 10.71 13.20 -3.65
C ASN A 15 11.09 11.82 -3.10
N CYS A 16 10.52 10.74 -3.65
CA CYS A 16 10.82 9.36 -3.30
C CYS A 16 10.82 8.48 -4.54
N SER A 17 11.47 7.32 -4.47
CA SER A 17 11.38 6.31 -5.52
C SER A 17 10.07 5.53 -5.34
N VAL A 18 9.26 5.49 -6.40
CA VAL A 18 8.05 4.68 -6.45
C VAL A 18 8.43 3.23 -6.75
N ASN A 19 7.79 2.29 -6.08
CA ASN A 19 8.03 0.88 -6.35
C ASN A 19 7.30 0.45 -7.62
N VAL A 20 8.03 -0.15 -8.55
CA VAL A 20 7.49 -0.60 -9.85
C VAL A 20 6.52 -1.76 -9.73
N ASN A 21 6.52 -2.48 -8.61
CA ASN A 21 5.64 -3.63 -8.37
C ASN A 21 4.28 -3.22 -7.78
N SER A 22 4.16 -2.00 -7.26
CA SER A 22 2.92 -1.51 -6.65
C SER A 22 2.02 -0.86 -7.71
N THR A 23 0.85 -1.42 -7.93
CA THR A 23 -0.19 -0.80 -8.74
C THR A 23 -0.92 0.25 -7.90
N PRO A 24 -1.08 1.49 -8.38
CA PRO A 24 -1.82 2.50 -7.66
C PRO A 24 -3.30 2.14 -7.48
N LEU A 25 -3.78 2.23 -6.24
CA LEU A 25 -5.20 2.21 -5.92
C LEU A 25 -5.79 3.60 -6.21
N VAL A 26 -6.80 3.66 -7.06
CA VAL A 26 -7.51 4.90 -7.38
C VAL A 26 -8.90 4.86 -6.78
N THR A 27 -9.22 5.86 -5.97
CA THR A 27 -10.54 6.05 -5.37
C THR A 27 -11.29 7.24 -6.03
N GLY A 28 -12.40 7.66 -5.45
CA GLY A 28 -13.09 8.88 -5.87
C GLY A 28 -12.20 10.12 -5.83
N SER A 29 -11.37 10.25 -4.80
CA SER A 29 -10.58 11.45 -4.49
C SER A 29 -9.09 11.22 -4.25
N GLU A 30 -8.61 9.98 -4.14
CA GLU A 30 -7.20 9.68 -3.88
C GLU A 30 -6.58 8.75 -4.92
N ILE A 31 -5.25 8.86 -5.05
CA ILE A 31 -4.35 7.89 -5.65
C ILE A 31 -3.41 7.42 -4.55
N ILE A 32 -3.40 6.11 -4.25
CA ILE A 32 -2.66 5.53 -3.13
C ILE A 32 -1.76 4.41 -3.64
N PHE A 33 -0.49 4.43 -3.27
CA PHE A 33 0.49 3.44 -3.77
C PHE A 33 1.66 3.24 -2.81
N GLY A 34 2.30 2.08 -2.95
CA GLY A 34 3.55 1.74 -2.26
C GLY A 34 4.75 2.42 -2.92
N THR A 35 5.75 2.73 -2.10
CA THR A 35 7.02 3.33 -2.53
C THR A 35 8.20 2.47 -2.13
N ALA A 36 9.35 2.68 -2.77
CA ALA A 36 10.59 1.98 -2.44
C ALA A 36 11.23 2.49 -1.14
N THR A 37 10.96 3.74 -0.74
CA THR A 37 11.70 4.38 0.35
C THR A 37 10.86 5.04 1.42
N ASN A 38 9.55 5.26 1.16
CA ASN A 38 8.72 6.14 1.98
C ASN A 38 7.41 5.48 2.46
N GLY A 39 7.29 4.15 2.38
CA GLY A 39 6.07 3.44 2.76
C GLY A 39 4.94 3.61 1.76
N VAL A 40 3.75 3.96 2.22
CA VAL A 40 2.57 4.22 1.40
C VAL A 40 2.25 5.70 1.39
N ILE A 41 1.96 6.23 0.21
CA ILE A 41 1.59 7.63 0.00
C ILE A 41 0.19 7.72 -0.59
N ALA A 42 -0.60 8.68 -0.13
CA ALA A 42 -1.84 9.08 -0.77
C ALA A 42 -1.73 10.49 -1.32
N LEU A 43 -2.09 10.65 -2.58
CA LEU A 43 -2.19 11.92 -3.26
C LEU A 43 -3.66 12.27 -3.51
N ASP A 44 -3.97 13.54 -3.51
CA ASP A 44 -5.22 14.02 -4.09
C ASP A 44 -5.23 13.74 -5.59
N LYS A 45 -6.31 13.16 -6.10
CA LYS A 45 -6.39 12.71 -7.50
C LYS A 45 -6.39 13.86 -8.51
N GLN A 46 -6.86 15.03 -8.13
CA GLN A 46 -6.97 16.19 -9.04
C GLN A 46 -5.70 17.03 -9.03
N THR A 47 -5.18 17.32 -7.83
CA THR A 47 -4.03 18.23 -7.67
C THR A 47 -2.70 17.51 -7.61
N LEU A 48 -2.70 16.20 -7.35
CA LEU A 48 -1.53 15.35 -7.02
C LEU A 48 -0.78 15.83 -5.77
N GLU A 49 -1.39 16.68 -4.93
CA GLU A 49 -0.80 17.04 -3.65
C GLU A 49 -0.87 15.88 -2.66
N GLU A 50 0.18 15.73 -1.82
CA GLU A 50 0.22 14.70 -0.80
C GLU A 50 -0.83 14.98 0.27
N LYS A 51 -1.73 14.01 0.51
CA LYS A 51 -2.73 14.06 1.57
C LYS A 51 -2.18 13.47 2.86
N TRP A 52 -1.50 12.34 2.75
CA TRP A 52 -0.83 11.69 3.86
C TRP A 52 0.25 10.72 3.37
N ASN A 53 1.18 10.42 4.26
CA ASN A 53 2.22 9.39 4.09
C ASN A 53 2.27 8.52 5.35
N PHE A 54 2.33 7.21 5.17
CA PHE A 54 2.53 6.24 6.24
C PHE A 54 3.85 5.49 6.03
N LYS A 55 4.80 5.68 6.93
CA LYS A 55 6.08 4.97 6.92
C LYS A 55 5.96 3.62 7.63
N THR A 56 6.39 2.55 6.97
CA THR A 56 6.58 1.23 7.57
C THR A 56 7.89 1.19 8.36
N ASN A 57 8.16 0.08 9.05
CA ASN A 57 9.50 -0.16 9.57
C ASN A 57 10.51 -0.37 8.40
N PRO A 58 11.81 -0.37 8.69
CA PRO A 58 12.83 -0.74 7.70
C PRO A 58 12.57 -2.12 7.10
N ALA A 59 12.79 -2.24 5.80
CA ALA A 59 12.67 -3.51 5.08
C ALA A 59 13.64 -4.57 5.64
N LEU A 60 13.18 -5.81 5.74
CA LEU A 60 14.01 -6.94 6.17
C LEU A 60 15.01 -7.36 5.09
N ILE A 61 14.62 -7.21 3.82
CA ILE A 61 15.49 -7.42 2.68
C ILE A 61 15.27 -6.31 1.65
N TYR A 62 16.27 -6.06 0.82
CA TYR A 62 16.23 -5.04 -0.23
C TYR A 62 16.20 -5.73 -1.59
N THR A 63 15.07 -5.65 -2.27
CA THR A 63 14.84 -6.30 -3.58
C THR A 63 15.04 -5.36 -4.75
N SER A 64 15.07 -4.06 -4.48
CA SER A 64 15.23 -3.03 -5.50
C SER A 64 16.59 -2.34 -5.39
N PRO A 65 17.29 -2.08 -6.51
CA PRO A 65 18.53 -1.31 -6.49
C PRO A 65 18.37 0.13 -5.99
N TYR A 66 17.13 0.60 -5.89
CA TYR A 66 16.80 1.95 -5.40
C TYR A 66 16.42 1.98 -3.92
N SER A 67 16.20 0.82 -3.27
CA SER A 67 15.97 0.74 -1.84
C SER A 67 17.31 0.67 -1.11
N GLN A 68 17.48 1.54 -0.13
CA GLN A 68 18.69 1.61 0.70
C GLN A 68 18.41 1.08 2.11
N PRO A 69 19.44 0.72 2.89
CA PRO A 69 19.27 0.40 4.31
C PRO A 69 18.41 1.45 5.01
N SER A 70 17.50 1.00 5.87
CA SER A 70 16.48 1.81 6.57
C SER A 70 15.30 2.31 5.71
N SER A 71 15.18 1.87 4.47
CA SER A 71 14.03 2.23 3.62
C SER A 71 12.74 1.58 4.10
N SER A 72 11.67 2.36 4.12
CA SER A 72 10.28 1.89 4.30
C SER A 72 9.73 1.42 2.96
N THR A 73 9.98 0.14 2.62
CA THR A 73 9.67 -0.41 1.29
C THR A 73 8.32 -1.13 1.29
N VAL A 74 7.44 -0.73 0.38
CA VAL A 74 6.15 -1.38 0.11
C VAL A 74 6.06 -1.72 -1.36
N GLU A 75 6.14 -3.01 -1.68
CA GLU A 75 6.09 -3.54 -3.06
C GLU A 75 4.70 -3.99 -3.46
N THR A 76 3.83 -4.23 -2.47
CA THR A 76 2.47 -4.70 -2.71
C THR A 76 1.57 -3.55 -3.16
N SER A 77 0.52 -3.89 -3.89
CA SER A 77 -0.53 -2.93 -4.24
C SER A 77 -1.51 -2.80 -3.08
N PRO A 78 -1.89 -1.57 -2.69
CA PRO A 78 -2.91 -1.36 -1.66
C PRO A 78 -4.28 -1.86 -2.13
N VAL A 79 -5.04 -2.49 -1.24
CA VAL A 79 -6.41 -2.98 -1.50
C VAL A 79 -7.39 -2.29 -0.56
N LEU A 80 -8.48 -1.78 -1.11
CA LEU A 80 -9.51 -1.06 -0.36
C LEU A 80 -10.69 -1.98 -0.02
N VAL A 81 -11.08 -1.99 1.25
CA VAL A 81 -12.33 -2.60 1.73
C VAL A 81 -13.03 -1.58 2.63
N GLY A 82 -14.19 -1.09 2.21
CA GLY A 82 -14.84 0.04 2.87
C GLY A 82 -13.92 1.27 2.88
N ASP A 83 -13.61 1.78 4.07
CA ASP A 83 -12.65 2.88 4.26
C ASP A 83 -11.29 2.40 4.82
N THR A 84 -11.01 1.11 4.75
CA THR A 84 -9.76 0.51 5.20
C THR A 84 -8.90 0.08 4.03
N ILE A 85 -7.63 0.47 4.05
CA ILE A 85 -6.62 0.05 3.07
C ILE A 85 -5.78 -1.03 3.71
N PHE A 86 -5.62 -2.15 3.00
CA PHE A 86 -4.75 -3.26 3.39
C PHE A 86 -3.56 -3.35 2.44
N PHE A 87 -2.38 -3.59 2.98
CA PHE A 87 -1.16 -3.88 2.22
C PHE A 87 -0.13 -4.63 3.06
N GLY A 88 0.65 -5.47 2.42
CA GLY A 88 1.84 -6.08 3.01
C GLY A 88 3.07 -5.21 2.75
N ALA A 89 4.12 -5.36 3.56
CA ALA A 89 5.34 -4.61 3.40
C ALA A 89 6.60 -5.49 3.53
N SER A 90 7.72 -4.97 3.04
CA SER A 90 9.01 -5.65 3.08
C SER A 90 9.60 -5.77 4.49
N ASP A 91 8.99 -5.14 5.49
CA ASP A 91 9.30 -5.29 6.92
C ASP A 91 8.64 -6.52 7.58
N GLY A 92 7.88 -7.31 6.80
CA GLY A 92 7.20 -8.51 7.30
C GLY A 92 5.94 -8.19 8.11
N ILE A 93 5.28 -7.10 7.81
CA ILE A 93 4.04 -6.69 8.47
C ILE A 93 2.93 -6.46 7.44
N LEU A 94 1.76 -7.03 7.75
CA LEU A 94 0.50 -6.69 7.09
C LEU A 94 -0.13 -5.51 7.84
N TYR A 95 -0.50 -4.48 7.12
CA TYR A 95 -1.06 -3.24 7.65
C TYR A 95 -2.49 -3.01 7.21
N ALA A 96 -3.28 -2.40 8.09
CA ALA A 96 -4.59 -1.83 7.80
C ALA A 96 -4.61 -0.36 8.21
N LEU A 97 -4.86 0.54 7.27
CA LEU A 97 -4.90 1.99 7.51
C LEU A 97 -6.28 2.55 7.19
N ASN A 98 -6.64 3.62 7.88
CA ASN A 98 -7.76 4.45 7.47
C ASN A 98 -7.41 5.19 6.16
N ARG A 99 -8.22 5.03 5.13
CA ARG A 99 -8.02 5.60 3.80
C ARG A 99 -7.90 7.13 3.79
N ILE A 100 -8.71 7.80 4.60
CA ILE A 100 -8.85 9.26 4.56
C ILE A 100 -7.64 9.98 5.14
N ASN A 101 -7.06 9.43 6.23
CA ASN A 101 -6.03 10.12 7.01
C ASN A 101 -4.75 9.31 7.19
N GLY A 102 -4.64 8.10 6.64
CA GLY A 102 -3.48 7.24 6.74
C GLY A 102 -3.17 6.71 8.15
N LYS A 103 -4.09 6.87 9.12
CA LYS A 103 -3.87 6.37 10.48
C LYS A 103 -3.91 4.84 10.52
N LEU A 104 -2.98 4.26 11.27
CA LEU A 104 -2.94 2.82 11.54
C LEU A 104 -4.18 2.40 12.32
N LEU A 105 -4.92 1.44 11.77
CA LEU A 105 -6.07 0.79 12.42
C LEU A 105 -5.66 -0.55 13.05
N TRP A 106 -4.85 -1.32 12.31
CA TRP A 106 -4.44 -2.65 12.71
C TRP A 106 -3.15 -3.06 11.97
N LYS A 107 -2.39 -3.97 12.58
CA LYS A 107 -1.24 -4.61 11.94
C LYS A 107 -1.02 -6.02 12.45
N TYR A 108 -0.47 -6.88 11.61
CA TYR A 108 -0.06 -8.25 11.95
C TYR A 108 1.35 -8.51 11.47
N LYS A 109 2.23 -8.99 12.37
CA LYS A 109 3.62 -9.29 12.05
C LYS A 109 3.75 -10.76 11.62
N THR A 110 4.08 -11.00 10.35
CA THR A 110 4.48 -12.32 9.85
C THR A 110 5.94 -12.62 10.19
N GLY A 111 6.77 -11.58 10.30
CA GLY A 111 8.22 -11.70 10.50
C GLY A 111 9.00 -12.02 9.23
N VAL A 112 8.31 -12.17 8.10
CA VAL A 112 8.87 -12.47 6.77
C VAL A 112 8.29 -11.47 5.78
N PRO A 113 9.10 -10.92 4.83
CA PRO A 113 8.62 -9.95 3.86
C PRO A 113 7.36 -10.39 3.13
N ILE A 114 6.45 -9.44 2.89
CA ILE A 114 5.22 -9.65 2.13
C ILE A 114 5.37 -8.87 0.82
N PHE A 115 5.44 -9.59 -0.30
CA PHE A 115 5.58 -9.02 -1.64
C PHE A 115 4.33 -9.24 -2.51
N SER A 116 3.45 -10.15 -2.10
CA SER A 116 2.19 -10.38 -2.80
C SER A 116 1.12 -9.39 -2.37
N THR A 117 0.35 -8.91 -3.34
CA THR A 117 -0.85 -8.13 -3.05
C THR A 117 -1.86 -8.99 -2.30
N VAL A 118 -2.48 -8.42 -1.28
CA VAL A 118 -3.55 -9.08 -0.53
C VAL A 118 -4.77 -9.31 -1.41
N SER A 119 -5.48 -10.41 -1.18
CA SER A 119 -6.73 -10.73 -1.87
C SER A 119 -7.88 -10.77 -0.89
N VAL A 120 -9.07 -10.39 -1.34
CA VAL A 120 -10.28 -10.38 -0.52
C VAL A 120 -11.35 -11.25 -1.16
N ALA A 121 -11.93 -12.15 -0.37
CA ALA A 121 -13.07 -12.97 -0.77
C ALA A 121 -14.10 -12.98 0.36
N GLY A 122 -15.29 -12.43 0.10
CA GLY A 122 -16.30 -12.21 1.13
C GLY A 122 -15.78 -11.31 2.24
N ASN A 123 -15.78 -11.82 3.48
CA ASN A 123 -15.26 -11.12 4.65
C ASN A 123 -13.85 -11.60 5.07
N THR A 124 -13.14 -12.30 4.19
CA THR A 124 -11.81 -12.85 4.50
C THR A 124 -10.75 -12.17 3.65
N LEU A 125 -9.70 -11.72 4.31
CA LEU A 125 -8.48 -11.21 3.71
C LEU A 125 -7.44 -12.33 3.64
N TYR A 126 -6.85 -12.57 2.47
CA TYR A 126 -5.80 -13.56 2.26
C TYR A 126 -4.49 -12.85 1.92
N VAL A 127 -3.40 -13.35 2.49
CA VAL A 127 -2.05 -12.87 2.21
C VAL A 127 -1.06 -14.03 2.21
N THR A 128 -0.01 -13.92 1.40
CA THR A 128 1.12 -14.85 1.40
C THR A 128 2.40 -14.11 1.72
N ASP A 129 3.32 -14.75 2.42
CA ASP A 129 4.63 -14.19 2.71
C ASP A 129 5.76 -14.85 1.89
N PHE A 130 6.96 -14.31 1.98
CA PHE A 130 8.12 -14.78 1.21
C PHE A 130 8.61 -16.18 1.65
N ALA A 131 8.23 -16.66 2.83
CA ALA A 131 8.55 -18.03 3.29
C ALA A 131 7.53 -19.08 2.79
N GLY A 132 6.50 -18.68 2.04
CA GLY A 132 5.49 -19.57 1.49
C GLY A 132 4.32 -19.84 2.42
N ASN A 133 4.16 -19.06 3.49
CA ASN A 133 2.98 -19.17 4.36
C ASN A 133 1.78 -18.48 3.70
N VAL A 134 0.59 -19.01 3.93
CA VAL A 134 -0.70 -18.45 3.53
C VAL A 134 -1.51 -18.15 4.79
N TYR A 135 -1.99 -16.92 4.91
CA TYR A 135 -2.79 -16.45 6.03
C TYR A 135 -4.19 -16.06 5.56
N GLY A 136 -5.19 -16.37 6.37
CA GLY A 136 -6.57 -15.89 6.21
C GLY A 136 -6.99 -15.12 7.45
N PHE A 137 -7.47 -13.88 7.28
CA PHE A 137 -7.96 -13.03 8.36
C PHE A 137 -9.43 -12.72 8.14
N ILE A 138 -10.28 -12.99 9.14
CA ILE A 138 -11.69 -12.62 9.10
C ILE A 138 -11.79 -11.12 9.42
N MET A 139 -12.35 -10.36 8.50
CA MET A 139 -12.67 -8.96 8.70
C MET A 139 -14.03 -8.87 9.39
N ASN A 140 -14.02 -8.70 10.72
CA ASN A 140 -15.28 -8.46 11.45
C ASN A 140 -15.77 -7.06 11.11
N ASN A 141 -16.88 -6.95 10.39
CA ASN A 141 -17.65 -5.73 10.36
C ASN A 141 -18.14 -5.48 11.78
N LYS A 142 -17.46 -4.62 12.55
CA LYS A 142 -18.10 -4.05 13.73
C LYS A 142 -19.24 -3.20 13.20
N THR A 143 -20.46 -3.72 13.23
CA THR A 143 -21.65 -2.88 13.34
C THR A 143 -21.41 -1.99 14.55
N GLN A 144 -21.26 -0.69 14.32
CA GLN A 144 -21.36 0.28 15.39
C GLN A 144 -22.81 0.21 15.87
N ASP A 145 -23.00 -0.39 17.04
CA ASP A 145 -24.20 -0.17 17.84
C ASP A 145 -24.14 1.25 18.42
#